data_f2ef556daf8a6bc5988e666f42941386
#
_entry.id   f2ef556daf8a6bc5988e666f42941386
#
_cell.length_a   1.000
_cell.length_b   1.000
_cell.length_c   1.000
_cell.angle_alpha   90.00
_cell.angle_beta   90.00
_cell.angle_gamma   90.00
#
_symmetry.space_group_name_H-M   'P 1'
#
loop_
_entity.id
_entity.type
_entity.pdbx_description
1 polymer ?
#
loop_
_entity_poly.entity_id
_entity_poly.type
_entity_poly.pdbx_seq_one_letter_code
_entity_poly.pdbx_strand_id
1 'polypeptide(L)'
;TGRKVLLCERMEKPQRKVRITGKGRCNLTNLCSEEEFLSKVRSGADFVRYAWQQFDSRAVMQFFEQIGVPLSVERGRRVFPTSGRAWDVAEAHIAWCRQQGVEIITHTRVEELHTRNKQISGITVRYNDGSTEQIACQTAILATGGASYPATGSTGDGYRLAHQLGHTIVPIRPSLTPLIADRPTPKPLIDFTLRNIAAQLYIDGKKAAEEFGELTFTPLGVGGAIVLRLSRQAVDALIDERKVELRLDLKPALTAKQLEARVEREKNALSAKTPLRQLLAKLVPSVMIAELARRSQLD
;
A
#
# COMPACT_ATOMS: atom_id res chain seq x y z
N THR A 1 -15.19 -24.55 18.22
CA THR A 1 -15.22 -23.92 19.55
C THR A 1 -16.58 -24.06 20.24
N GLY A 2 -17.62 -24.57 19.54
CA GLY A 2 -19.00 -24.66 20.04
C GLY A 2 -19.69 -23.31 20.32
N ARG A 3 -19.06 -22.18 19.96
CA ARG A 3 -19.64 -20.85 20.12
C ARG A 3 -20.38 -20.41 18.86
N LYS A 4 -21.53 -19.79 19.02
CA LYS A 4 -22.24 -19.12 17.91
C LYS A 4 -21.43 -17.86 17.51
N VAL A 5 -21.12 -17.71 16.23
CA VAL A 5 -20.37 -16.58 15.69
C VAL A 5 -21.22 -15.86 14.64
N LEU A 6 -21.38 -14.56 14.82
CA LEU A 6 -22.03 -13.66 13.88
C LEU A 6 -20.97 -12.71 13.27
N LEU A 7 -20.88 -12.67 11.95
CA LEU A 7 -20.05 -11.75 11.19
C LEU A 7 -20.92 -10.66 10.56
N CYS A 8 -20.76 -9.42 11.00
CA CYS A 8 -21.44 -8.26 10.43
C CYS A 8 -20.54 -7.61 9.36
N GLU A 9 -21.00 -7.59 8.10
CA GLU A 9 -20.31 -6.92 6.98
C GLU A 9 -21.18 -5.75 6.48
N ARG A 10 -20.61 -4.55 6.47
CA ARG A 10 -21.35 -3.35 6.03
C ARG A 10 -21.64 -3.30 4.53
N MET A 11 -20.80 -3.98 3.73
CA MET A 11 -20.96 -4.00 2.28
C MET A 11 -21.83 -5.19 1.85
N GLU A 12 -22.18 -5.24 0.57
CA GLU A 12 -22.98 -6.33 -0.01
C GLU A 12 -22.25 -7.69 -0.03
N LYS A 13 -20.92 -7.66 0.03
CA LYS A 13 -20.10 -8.87 0.01
C LYS A 13 -18.91 -8.72 0.95
N PRO A 14 -18.59 -9.74 1.74
CA PRO A 14 -17.35 -9.76 2.54
C PRO A 14 -16.11 -9.75 1.65
N GLN A 15 -14.98 -9.34 2.24
CA GLN A 15 -13.67 -9.39 1.63
C GLN A 15 -13.51 -8.57 0.33
N ARG A 16 -14.23 -7.48 0.16
CA ARG A 16 -14.10 -6.59 -1.01
C ARG A 16 -12.66 -6.12 -1.22
N LYS A 17 -11.93 -5.79 -0.14
CA LYS A 17 -10.54 -5.37 -0.24
C LYS A 17 -9.64 -6.51 -0.73
N VAL A 18 -9.83 -7.75 -0.28
CA VAL A 18 -9.07 -8.90 -0.76
C VAL A 18 -9.19 -9.04 -2.27
N ARG A 19 -10.41 -8.86 -2.81
CA ARG A 19 -10.71 -9.01 -4.25
C ARG A 19 -9.96 -8.04 -5.16
N ILE A 20 -9.50 -6.90 -4.64
CA ILE A 20 -8.74 -5.89 -5.41
C ILE A 20 -7.24 -5.95 -5.15
N THR A 21 -6.77 -6.73 -4.16
CA THR A 21 -5.35 -6.83 -3.83
C THR A 21 -4.55 -7.46 -4.97
N GLY A 22 -3.26 -7.12 -5.05
CA GLY A 22 -2.37 -7.65 -6.09
C GLY A 22 -2.89 -7.42 -7.52
N LYS A 23 -3.59 -6.31 -7.79
CA LYS A 23 -4.26 -6.01 -9.06
C LYS A 23 -5.31 -7.06 -9.45
N GLY A 24 -6.09 -7.54 -8.47
CA GLY A 24 -7.12 -8.56 -8.63
C GLY A 24 -6.60 -10.00 -8.59
N ARG A 25 -5.30 -10.21 -8.31
CA ARG A 25 -4.68 -11.54 -8.21
C ARG A 25 -4.57 -12.07 -6.79
N CYS A 26 -4.70 -11.23 -5.76
CA CYS A 26 -4.48 -11.51 -4.35
C CYS A 26 -3.05 -12.00 -4.03
N ASN A 27 -2.13 -11.07 -3.78
CA ASN A 27 -0.86 -11.42 -3.12
C ASN A 27 -1.15 -11.80 -1.66
N LEU A 28 -1.29 -13.09 -1.39
CA LEU A 28 -1.73 -13.63 -0.09
C LEU A 28 -0.71 -13.37 1.02
N THR A 29 0.53 -13.76 0.76
CA THR A 29 1.63 -13.63 1.71
C THR A 29 2.97 -13.58 0.99
N ASN A 30 4.06 -13.48 1.75
CA ASN A 30 5.43 -13.61 1.29
C ASN A 30 6.15 -14.66 2.14
N LEU A 31 6.80 -15.62 1.50
CA LEU A 31 7.58 -16.66 2.16
C LEU A 31 8.93 -16.13 2.68
N CYS A 32 8.89 -15.21 3.62
CA CYS A 32 10.07 -14.71 4.33
C CYS A 32 10.27 -15.45 5.66
N SER A 33 11.46 -15.36 6.23
CA SER A 33 11.73 -15.83 7.59
C SER A 33 11.12 -14.89 8.63
N GLU A 34 11.01 -15.33 9.88
CA GLU A 34 10.59 -14.49 11.01
C GLU A 34 11.46 -13.24 11.13
N GLU A 35 12.78 -13.44 11.11
CA GLU A 35 13.74 -12.35 11.20
C GLU A 35 13.56 -11.32 10.10
N GLU A 36 13.42 -11.77 8.84
CA GLU A 36 13.18 -10.88 7.71
C GLU A 36 11.84 -10.16 7.84
N PHE A 37 10.77 -10.85 8.24
CA PHE A 37 9.47 -10.22 8.48
C PHE A 37 9.57 -9.13 9.53
N LEU A 38 10.12 -9.47 10.71
CA LEU A 38 10.23 -8.53 11.81
C LEU A 38 11.12 -7.33 11.49
N SER A 39 12.18 -7.51 10.67
CA SER A 39 13.02 -6.41 10.18
C SER A 39 12.26 -5.37 9.35
N LYS A 40 11.10 -5.73 8.78
CA LYS A 40 10.22 -4.82 8.02
C LYS A 40 9.14 -4.17 8.89
N VAL A 41 8.95 -4.67 10.10
CA VAL A 41 8.03 -4.07 11.08
C VAL A 41 8.72 -2.90 11.76
N ARG A 42 8.32 -1.69 11.41
CA ARG A 42 9.02 -0.46 11.82
C ARG A 42 8.92 -0.17 13.33
N SER A 43 7.80 -0.53 13.94
CA SER A 43 7.59 -0.38 15.38
C SER A 43 6.70 -1.49 15.89
N GLY A 44 6.94 -1.98 17.11
CA GLY A 44 6.16 -3.06 17.70
C GLY A 44 6.50 -4.45 17.15
N ALA A 45 7.71 -4.68 16.63
CA ALA A 45 8.15 -5.98 16.11
C ALA A 45 7.97 -7.08 17.16
N ASP A 46 8.33 -6.84 18.42
CA ASP A 46 8.17 -7.81 19.50
C ASP A 46 6.70 -8.10 19.81
N PHE A 47 5.82 -7.12 19.66
CA PHE A 47 4.38 -7.31 19.82
C PHE A 47 3.80 -8.29 18.77
N VAL A 48 4.23 -8.20 17.52
CA VAL A 48 3.71 -9.06 16.45
C VAL A 48 4.43 -10.41 16.36
N ARG A 49 5.59 -10.57 17.00
CA ARG A 49 6.39 -11.80 16.99
C ARG A 49 5.59 -13.02 17.42
N TYR A 50 4.88 -12.92 18.53
CA TYR A 50 4.06 -14.02 19.03
C TYR A 50 2.99 -14.45 18.02
N ALA A 51 2.28 -13.49 17.43
CA ALA A 51 1.26 -13.78 16.42
C ALA A 51 1.86 -14.44 15.17
N TRP A 52 3.04 -13.97 14.72
CA TRP A 52 3.77 -14.59 13.62
C TRP A 52 4.14 -16.04 13.91
N GLN A 53 4.66 -16.33 15.10
CA GLN A 53 5.03 -17.69 15.52
C GLN A 53 3.84 -18.64 15.58
N GLN A 54 2.64 -18.13 15.86
CA GLN A 54 1.43 -18.94 15.86
C GLN A 54 0.83 -19.15 14.46
N PHE A 55 0.99 -18.17 13.55
CA PHE A 55 0.39 -18.22 12.21
C PHE A 55 1.26 -17.45 11.22
N ASP A 56 2.33 -18.09 10.78
CA ASP A 56 3.31 -17.55 9.83
C ASP A 56 2.84 -17.67 8.37
N SER A 57 3.70 -17.27 7.43
CA SER A 57 3.41 -17.34 6.00
C SER A 57 3.18 -18.78 5.49
N ARG A 58 3.80 -19.78 6.10
CA ARG A 58 3.59 -21.18 5.74
C ARG A 58 2.25 -21.70 6.25
N ALA A 59 1.89 -21.35 7.49
CA ALA A 59 0.58 -21.65 8.04
C ALA A 59 -0.54 -20.99 7.22
N VAL A 60 -0.35 -19.76 6.74
CA VAL A 60 -1.28 -19.10 5.81
C VAL A 60 -1.44 -19.93 4.51
N MET A 61 -0.34 -20.38 3.92
CA MET A 61 -0.42 -21.20 2.71
C MET A 61 -1.16 -22.50 2.96
N GLN A 62 -0.78 -23.24 3.99
CA GLN A 62 -1.42 -24.50 4.37
C GLN A 62 -2.93 -24.32 4.58
N PHE A 63 -3.33 -23.26 5.29
CA PHE A 63 -4.74 -22.96 5.50
C PHE A 63 -5.50 -22.78 4.18
N PHE A 64 -4.98 -21.97 3.26
CA PHE A 64 -5.67 -21.71 2.00
C PHE A 64 -5.68 -22.94 1.08
N GLU A 65 -4.62 -23.74 1.05
CA GLU A 65 -4.58 -25.02 0.33
C GLU A 65 -5.60 -26.03 0.89
N GLN A 66 -5.71 -26.13 2.23
CA GLN A 66 -6.71 -26.97 2.90
C GLN A 66 -8.16 -26.60 2.57
N ILE A 67 -8.45 -25.32 2.38
CA ILE A 67 -9.78 -24.87 1.98
C ILE A 67 -10.00 -24.86 0.46
N GLY A 68 -9.08 -25.48 -0.30
CA GLY A 68 -9.25 -25.71 -1.73
C GLY A 68 -8.74 -24.59 -2.64
N VAL A 69 -7.82 -23.75 -2.17
CA VAL A 69 -7.16 -22.71 -2.99
C VAL A 69 -5.72 -23.12 -3.30
N PRO A 70 -5.42 -23.70 -4.49
CA PRO A 70 -4.06 -24.03 -4.90
C PRO A 70 -3.21 -22.74 -5.01
N LEU A 71 -1.98 -22.78 -4.48
CA LEU A 71 -1.09 -21.63 -4.41
C LEU A 71 0.17 -21.82 -5.25
N SER A 72 0.76 -20.71 -5.69
CA SER A 72 2.06 -20.66 -6.38
C SER A 72 2.93 -19.57 -5.78
N VAL A 73 4.24 -19.84 -5.73
CA VAL A 73 5.26 -18.91 -5.26
C VAL A 73 5.92 -18.27 -6.48
N GLU A 74 5.84 -16.96 -6.60
CA GLU A 74 6.42 -16.19 -7.68
C GLU A 74 7.73 -15.49 -7.26
N ARG A 75 8.36 -14.82 -8.22
CA ARG A 75 9.58 -14.03 -7.99
C ARG A 75 9.41 -13.09 -6.77
N GLY A 76 10.41 -13.06 -5.92
CA GLY A 76 10.39 -12.30 -4.67
C GLY A 76 9.59 -12.98 -3.56
N ARG A 77 9.40 -14.30 -3.67
CA ARG A 77 8.70 -15.15 -2.68
C ARG A 77 7.25 -14.73 -2.41
N ARG A 78 6.63 -14.05 -3.37
CA ARG A 78 5.23 -13.64 -3.29
C ARG A 78 4.33 -14.83 -3.60
N VAL A 79 3.30 -15.01 -2.78
CA VAL A 79 2.36 -16.12 -2.89
C VAL A 79 1.05 -15.65 -3.48
N PHE A 80 0.61 -16.31 -4.54
CA PHE A 80 -0.64 -16.04 -5.24
C PHE A 80 -1.46 -17.32 -5.41
N PRO A 81 -2.80 -17.23 -5.55
CA PRO A 81 -3.57 -18.37 -6.02
C PRO A 81 -3.14 -18.74 -7.45
N THR A 82 -3.02 -20.03 -7.74
CA THR A 82 -2.61 -20.54 -9.06
C THR A 82 -3.53 -20.04 -10.18
N SER A 83 -4.81 -19.84 -9.87
CA SER A 83 -5.79 -19.26 -10.81
C SER A 83 -5.51 -17.79 -11.16
N GLY A 84 -4.66 -17.09 -10.40
CA GLY A 84 -4.43 -15.67 -10.54
C GLY A 84 -5.64 -14.79 -10.24
N ARG A 85 -6.64 -15.29 -9.52
CA ARG A 85 -7.91 -14.60 -9.26
C ARG A 85 -8.15 -14.44 -7.76
N ALA A 86 -8.14 -13.20 -7.28
CA ALA A 86 -8.44 -12.86 -5.89
C ALA A 86 -9.85 -13.28 -5.46
N TRP A 87 -10.76 -13.42 -6.44
CA TRP A 87 -12.12 -13.89 -6.22
C TRP A 87 -12.16 -15.28 -5.62
N ASP A 88 -11.36 -16.21 -6.14
CA ASP A 88 -11.35 -17.61 -5.70
C ASP A 88 -10.91 -17.72 -4.23
N VAL A 89 -9.93 -16.92 -3.83
CA VAL A 89 -9.49 -16.82 -2.43
C VAL A 89 -10.63 -16.35 -1.53
N ALA A 90 -11.32 -15.28 -1.94
CA ALA A 90 -12.39 -14.70 -1.14
C ALA A 90 -13.59 -15.67 -1.00
N GLU A 91 -14.02 -16.32 -2.08
CA GLU A 91 -15.15 -17.25 -2.05
C GLU A 91 -14.83 -18.51 -1.23
N ALA A 92 -13.64 -19.09 -1.41
CA ALA A 92 -13.23 -20.27 -0.63
C ALA A 92 -13.23 -19.97 0.88
N HIS A 93 -12.70 -18.80 1.27
CA HIS A 93 -12.68 -18.40 2.67
C HIS A 93 -14.08 -18.14 3.24
N ILE A 94 -14.97 -17.50 2.48
CA ILE A 94 -16.38 -17.29 2.88
C ILE A 94 -17.11 -18.62 3.01
N ALA A 95 -16.92 -19.52 2.04
CA ALA A 95 -17.52 -20.86 2.08
C ALA A 95 -17.05 -21.64 3.32
N TRP A 96 -15.75 -21.61 3.61
CA TRP A 96 -15.19 -22.22 4.81
C TRP A 96 -15.81 -21.64 6.10
N CYS A 97 -15.94 -20.32 6.21
CA CYS A 97 -16.58 -19.70 7.37
C CYS A 97 -18.01 -20.23 7.59
N ARG A 98 -18.80 -20.33 6.50
CA ARG A 98 -20.16 -20.86 6.57
C ARG A 98 -20.20 -22.34 6.98
N GLN A 99 -19.27 -23.15 6.46
CA GLN A 99 -19.10 -24.55 6.87
C GLN A 99 -18.75 -24.72 8.34
N GLN A 100 -18.02 -23.73 8.91
CA GLN A 100 -17.75 -23.69 10.35
C GLN A 100 -18.93 -23.15 11.19
N GLY A 101 -20.08 -22.90 10.58
CA GLY A 101 -21.28 -22.41 11.28
C GLY A 101 -21.26 -20.91 11.57
N VAL A 102 -20.42 -20.13 10.89
CA VAL A 102 -20.43 -18.66 11.02
C VAL A 102 -21.64 -18.11 10.26
N GLU A 103 -22.52 -17.41 10.95
CA GLU A 103 -23.58 -16.61 10.37
C GLU A 103 -23.01 -15.31 9.81
N ILE A 104 -23.23 -15.04 8.50
CA ILE A 104 -22.73 -13.83 7.85
C ILE A 104 -23.90 -12.97 7.42
N ILE A 105 -24.03 -11.79 7.99
CA ILE A 105 -25.01 -10.78 7.60
C ILE A 105 -24.32 -9.62 6.89
N THR A 106 -24.74 -9.35 5.67
CA THR A 106 -24.25 -8.24 4.85
C THR A 106 -25.14 -7.01 4.96
N HIS A 107 -24.69 -5.88 4.40
CA HIS A 107 -25.41 -4.61 4.51
C HIS A 107 -25.68 -4.19 5.96
N THR A 108 -24.80 -4.60 6.88
CA THR A 108 -24.97 -4.46 8.32
C THR A 108 -23.76 -3.77 8.93
N ARG A 109 -23.93 -2.52 9.32
CA ARG A 109 -22.89 -1.72 9.95
C ARG A 109 -23.01 -1.78 11.46
N VAL A 110 -21.92 -2.10 12.15
CA VAL A 110 -21.86 -1.96 13.61
C VAL A 110 -21.60 -0.49 13.95
N GLU A 111 -22.52 0.13 14.69
CA GLU A 111 -22.45 1.53 15.09
C GLU A 111 -21.90 1.72 16.48
N GLU A 112 -22.23 0.81 17.41
CA GLU A 112 -21.83 0.90 18.80
C GLU A 112 -21.48 -0.46 19.38
N LEU A 113 -20.60 -0.44 20.38
CA LEU A 113 -20.29 -1.57 21.25
C LEU A 113 -20.78 -1.26 22.64
N HIS A 114 -21.58 -2.16 23.23
CA HIS A 114 -22.10 -2.00 24.58
C HIS A 114 -21.25 -2.75 25.57
N THR A 115 -21.09 -2.15 26.76
CA THR A 115 -20.38 -2.77 27.88
C THR A 115 -21.20 -2.75 29.12
N ARG A 116 -21.08 -3.82 29.92
CA ARG A 116 -21.60 -3.92 31.28
C ARG A 116 -20.50 -4.43 32.20
N ASN A 117 -20.18 -3.72 33.26
CA ASN A 117 -19.10 -4.06 34.18
C ASN A 117 -17.74 -4.24 33.46
N LYS A 118 -17.42 -3.33 32.51
CA LYS A 118 -16.19 -3.36 31.69
C LYS A 118 -16.05 -4.58 30.75
N GLN A 119 -17.12 -5.33 30.54
CA GLN A 119 -17.15 -6.46 29.59
C GLN A 119 -18.13 -6.17 28.48
N ILE A 120 -17.84 -6.67 27.27
CA ILE A 120 -18.79 -6.55 26.14
C ILE A 120 -20.09 -7.25 26.51
N SER A 121 -21.22 -6.56 26.27
CA SER A 121 -22.56 -7.10 26.50
C SER A 121 -23.43 -7.13 25.25
N GLY A 122 -23.03 -6.44 24.18
CA GLY A 122 -23.78 -6.39 22.94
C GLY A 122 -23.22 -5.39 21.94
N ILE A 123 -23.88 -5.30 20.80
CA ILE A 123 -23.61 -4.35 19.73
C ILE A 123 -24.90 -3.72 19.24
N THR A 124 -24.86 -2.47 18.74
CA THR A 124 -25.92 -1.91 17.91
C THR A 124 -25.49 -2.00 16.45
N VAL A 125 -26.33 -2.57 15.63
CA VAL A 125 -26.16 -2.63 14.18
C VAL A 125 -27.19 -1.74 13.48
N ARG A 126 -26.80 -1.22 12.32
CA ARG A 126 -27.68 -0.52 11.37
C ARG A 126 -27.72 -1.26 10.05
N TYR A 127 -28.91 -1.51 9.58
CA TYR A 127 -29.18 -2.12 8.27
C TYR A 127 -29.29 -1.05 7.17
N ASN A 128 -29.28 -1.50 5.90
CA ASN A 128 -29.37 -0.59 4.74
C ASN A 128 -30.70 0.16 4.63
N ASP A 129 -31.78 -0.40 5.18
CA ASP A 129 -33.11 0.26 5.25
C ASP A 129 -33.16 1.36 6.32
N GLY A 130 -32.07 1.57 7.05
CA GLY A 130 -31.96 2.55 8.14
C GLY A 130 -32.44 2.04 9.49
N SER A 131 -33.02 0.85 9.58
CA SER A 131 -33.41 0.24 10.85
C SER A 131 -32.17 -0.12 11.70
N THR A 132 -32.36 -0.17 13.00
CA THR A 132 -31.33 -0.52 13.96
C THR A 132 -31.76 -1.66 14.87
N GLU A 133 -30.83 -2.50 15.26
CA GLU A 133 -31.08 -3.60 16.18
C GLU A 133 -29.96 -3.70 17.22
N GLN A 134 -30.29 -4.10 18.43
CA GLN A 134 -29.32 -4.45 19.47
C GLN A 134 -29.18 -5.97 19.55
N ILE A 135 -27.95 -6.43 19.34
CA ILE A 135 -27.61 -7.85 19.37
C ILE A 135 -26.74 -8.13 20.61
N ALA A 136 -27.20 -9.00 21.48
CA ALA A 136 -26.44 -9.41 22.66
C ALA A 136 -25.24 -10.27 22.24
N CYS A 137 -24.04 -9.98 22.79
CA CYS A 137 -22.85 -10.80 22.61
C CYS A 137 -21.92 -10.66 23.82
N GLN A 138 -21.10 -11.68 24.06
CA GLN A 138 -20.14 -11.69 25.17
C GLN A 138 -18.72 -11.25 24.73
N THR A 139 -18.45 -11.28 23.44
CA THR A 139 -17.15 -10.94 22.86
C THR A 139 -17.37 -10.30 21.50
N ALA A 140 -16.59 -9.28 21.18
CA ALA A 140 -16.56 -8.65 19.87
C ALA A 140 -15.11 -8.65 19.33
N ILE A 141 -14.95 -9.04 18.06
CA ILE A 141 -13.67 -8.97 17.34
C ILE A 141 -13.79 -7.84 16.32
N LEU A 142 -12.98 -6.79 16.48
CA LEU A 142 -12.90 -5.69 15.54
C LEU A 142 -12.00 -6.07 14.36
N ALA A 143 -12.61 -6.51 13.27
CA ALA A 143 -11.93 -6.91 12.02
C ALA A 143 -12.32 -6.01 10.84
N THR A 144 -12.62 -4.72 11.10
CA THR A 144 -13.19 -3.76 10.15
C THR A 144 -12.22 -3.26 9.08
N GLY A 145 -10.96 -3.69 9.11
CA GLY A 145 -9.89 -3.11 8.30
C GLY A 145 -9.48 -1.72 8.80
N GLY A 146 -8.75 -1.00 7.97
CA GLY A 146 -8.25 0.34 8.27
C GLY A 146 -9.09 1.46 7.66
N ALA A 147 -8.41 2.57 7.25
CA ALA A 147 -9.04 3.74 6.64
C ALA A 147 -8.67 3.93 5.15
N SER A 148 -7.95 2.97 4.54
CA SER A 148 -7.58 3.02 3.13
C SER A 148 -8.62 2.32 2.25
N TYR A 149 -8.81 2.80 1.02
CA TYR A 149 -9.81 2.29 0.07
C TYR A 149 -11.23 2.28 0.65
N PRO A 150 -11.80 3.43 1.03
CA PRO A 150 -13.10 3.50 1.72
C PRO A 150 -14.26 2.89 0.91
N ALA A 151 -14.17 2.89 -0.42
CA ALA A 151 -15.14 2.23 -1.30
C ALA A 151 -15.23 0.70 -1.11
N THR A 152 -14.25 0.09 -0.43
CA THR A 152 -14.27 -1.34 -0.06
C THR A 152 -14.87 -1.61 1.32
N GLY A 153 -15.35 -0.58 2.02
CA GLY A 153 -15.89 -0.66 3.38
C GLY A 153 -14.90 -0.27 4.49
N SER A 154 -13.63 -0.03 4.16
CA SER A 154 -12.59 0.34 5.15
C SER A 154 -12.58 1.84 5.41
N THR A 155 -13.45 2.31 6.29
CA THR A 155 -13.68 3.74 6.60
C THR A 155 -13.15 4.17 7.97
N GLY A 156 -12.42 3.29 8.68
CA GLY A 156 -11.90 3.57 10.00
C GLY A 156 -12.91 3.33 11.14
N ASP A 157 -14.02 2.65 10.90
CA ASP A 157 -15.03 2.38 11.93
C ASP A 157 -14.43 1.67 13.16
N GLY A 158 -13.49 0.75 12.98
CA GLY A 158 -12.84 0.05 14.10
C GLY A 158 -12.09 0.99 15.05
N TYR A 159 -11.45 2.03 14.51
CA TYR A 159 -10.79 3.04 15.37
C TYR A 159 -11.79 3.82 16.21
N ARG A 160 -12.92 4.21 15.61
CA ARG A 160 -13.99 4.90 16.31
C ARG A 160 -14.59 4.02 17.42
N LEU A 161 -14.89 2.76 17.11
CA LEU A 161 -15.43 1.79 18.05
C LEU A 161 -14.47 1.50 19.21
N ALA A 162 -13.17 1.34 18.91
CA ALA A 162 -12.16 1.15 19.96
C ALA A 162 -12.02 2.39 20.86
N HIS A 163 -12.03 3.59 20.26
CA HIS A 163 -11.98 4.84 21.03
C HIS A 163 -13.18 5.00 21.97
N GLN A 164 -14.38 4.63 21.55
CA GLN A 164 -15.59 4.65 22.39
C GLN A 164 -15.43 3.77 23.65
N LEU A 165 -14.62 2.72 23.57
CA LEU A 165 -14.32 1.83 24.71
C LEU A 165 -13.13 2.29 25.56
N GLY A 166 -12.58 3.48 25.30
CA GLY A 166 -11.47 4.06 26.04
C GLY A 166 -10.08 3.67 25.53
N HIS A 167 -9.95 3.02 24.35
CA HIS A 167 -8.65 2.75 23.77
C HIS A 167 -8.04 4.02 23.18
N THR A 168 -6.75 4.22 23.38
CA THR A 168 -5.99 5.28 22.70
C THR A 168 -5.77 4.91 21.24
N ILE A 169 -6.14 5.80 20.33
CA ILE A 169 -5.88 5.62 18.90
C ILE A 169 -4.68 6.47 18.51
N VAL A 170 -3.59 5.82 18.13
CA VAL A 170 -2.43 6.50 17.56
C VAL A 170 -2.82 7.12 16.22
N PRO A 171 -2.45 8.39 15.93
CA PRO A 171 -2.80 9.05 14.68
C PRO A 171 -2.46 8.20 13.45
N ILE A 172 -3.45 8.01 12.57
CA ILE A 172 -3.29 7.22 11.36
C ILE A 172 -2.49 8.04 10.35
N ARG A 173 -1.45 7.43 9.78
CA ARG A 173 -0.59 8.05 8.78
C ARG A 173 -0.68 7.30 7.45
N PRO A 174 -0.67 8.00 6.30
CA PRO A 174 -0.57 7.35 5.00
C PRO A 174 0.71 6.51 4.88
N SER A 175 0.60 5.38 4.20
CA SER A 175 1.72 4.50 3.87
C SER A 175 1.46 3.89 2.49
N LEU A 176 2.50 3.70 1.69
CA LEU A 176 2.38 3.25 0.30
C LEU A 176 1.45 4.17 -0.52
N THR A 177 1.70 5.47 -0.46
CA THR A 177 0.92 6.51 -1.14
C THR A 177 1.76 7.27 -2.16
N PRO A 178 1.19 7.79 -3.26
CA PRO A 178 1.84 8.79 -4.09
C PRO A 178 2.22 10.04 -3.26
N LEU A 179 3.23 10.78 -3.72
CA LEU A 179 3.64 12.04 -3.15
C LEU A 179 3.15 13.19 -4.03
N ILE A 180 2.58 14.21 -3.40
CA ILE A 180 2.18 15.46 -4.06
C ILE A 180 3.41 16.37 -4.10
N ALA A 181 3.68 16.98 -5.26
CA ALA A 181 4.76 17.95 -5.43
C ALA A 181 4.24 19.40 -5.22
N ASP A 182 5.15 20.34 -4.96
CA ASP A 182 4.81 21.74 -4.78
C ASP A 182 4.16 22.36 -6.03
N ARG A 183 4.37 21.76 -7.18
CA ARG A 183 3.80 22.22 -8.45
C ARG A 183 3.16 21.06 -9.20
N PRO A 184 2.05 21.29 -9.90
CA PRO A 184 1.44 20.27 -10.74
C PRO A 184 2.41 19.73 -11.77
N THR A 185 2.25 18.47 -12.11
CA THR A 185 3.04 17.82 -13.14
C THR A 185 2.70 18.43 -14.51
N PRO A 186 3.69 18.78 -15.33
CA PRO A 186 3.47 19.20 -16.71
C PRO A 186 2.64 18.17 -17.50
N LYS A 187 1.63 18.63 -18.24
CA LYS A 187 0.70 17.74 -18.96
C LYS A 187 1.37 16.61 -19.76
N PRO A 188 2.46 16.85 -20.50
CA PRO A 188 3.12 15.78 -21.28
C PRO A 188 3.74 14.67 -20.42
N LEU A 189 3.98 14.92 -19.12
CA LEU A 189 4.58 13.95 -18.21
C LEU A 189 3.53 13.15 -17.42
N ILE A 190 2.27 13.55 -17.41
CA ILE A 190 1.21 12.82 -16.69
C ILE A 190 1.11 11.40 -17.26
N ASP A 191 1.05 10.41 -16.35
CA ASP A 191 1.01 8.97 -16.62
C ASP A 191 2.29 8.40 -17.28
N PHE A 192 3.31 9.26 -17.55
CA PHE A 192 4.58 8.77 -18.04
C PHE A 192 5.36 8.05 -16.91
N THR A 193 5.89 6.88 -17.24
CA THR A 193 6.66 6.04 -16.30
C THR A 193 8.14 6.04 -16.66
N LEU A 194 8.97 6.53 -15.75
CA LEU A 194 10.42 6.36 -15.76
C LEU A 194 10.78 4.97 -15.26
N ARG A 195 11.66 4.28 -15.98
CA ARG A 195 12.15 2.94 -15.62
C ARG A 195 13.64 2.98 -15.35
N ASN A 196 14.10 2.08 -14.50
CA ASN A 196 15.52 1.91 -14.15
C ASN A 196 16.15 3.23 -13.67
N ILE A 197 15.44 3.98 -12.85
CA ILE A 197 15.95 5.19 -12.19
C ILE A 197 16.15 4.95 -10.71
N ALA A 198 16.94 5.79 -10.05
CA ALA A 198 16.97 5.87 -8.58
C ALA A 198 16.21 7.12 -8.11
N ALA A 199 15.39 6.94 -7.07
CA ALA A 199 14.75 8.04 -6.36
C ALA A 199 15.39 8.17 -4.97
N GLN A 200 15.94 9.33 -4.67
CA GLN A 200 16.63 9.65 -3.43
C GLN A 200 15.76 10.58 -2.61
N LEU A 201 15.41 10.15 -1.40
CA LEU A 201 14.67 10.97 -0.43
C LEU A 201 15.65 11.77 0.42
N TYR A 202 15.48 13.08 0.43
CA TYR A 202 16.22 14.00 1.29
C TYR A 202 15.27 14.61 2.31
N ILE A 203 15.70 14.65 3.57
CA ILE A 203 14.99 15.28 4.68
C ILE A 203 15.94 16.28 5.32
N ASP A 204 15.54 17.57 5.34
CA ASP A 204 16.38 18.70 5.80
C ASP A 204 17.77 18.71 5.12
N GLY A 205 17.80 18.45 3.82
CA GLY A 205 19.02 18.45 3.01
C GLY A 205 19.91 17.21 3.17
N LYS A 206 19.58 16.26 4.05
CA LYS A 206 20.31 15.02 4.25
C LYS A 206 19.62 13.85 3.54
N LYS A 207 20.38 13.01 2.83
CA LYS A 207 19.87 11.80 2.20
C LYS A 207 19.39 10.82 3.28
N ALA A 208 18.10 10.52 3.28
CA ALA A 208 17.46 9.64 4.24
C ALA A 208 17.24 8.23 3.69
N ALA A 209 16.92 8.10 2.39
CA ALA A 209 16.69 6.81 1.74
C ALA A 209 16.90 6.91 0.22
N GLU A 210 17.03 5.75 -0.41
CA GLU A 210 17.09 5.61 -1.87
C GLU A 210 16.40 4.32 -2.31
N GLU A 211 15.68 4.39 -3.42
CA GLU A 211 15.03 3.25 -4.04
C GLU A 211 15.29 3.23 -5.54
N PHE A 212 15.54 2.04 -6.08
CA PHE A 212 15.73 1.81 -7.52
C PHE A 212 14.51 1.12 -8.13
N GLY A 213 14.10 1.56 -9.34
CA GLY A 213 13.00 0.94 -10.08
C GLY A 213 12.20 1.90 -10.95
N GLU A 214 10.87 1.81 -10.85
CA GLU A 214 9.93 2.58 -11.67
C GLU A 214 9.23 3.67 -10.86
N LEU A 215 9.15 4.87 -11.48
CA LEU A 215 8.40 6.01 -10.99
C LEU A 215 7.41 6.46 -12.06
N THR A 216 6.18 6.73 -11.69
CA THR A 216 5.14 7.25 -12.59
C THR A 216 4.76 8.66 -12.15
N PHE A 217 4.72 9.58 -13.09
CA PHE A 217 4.19 10.92 -12.84
C PHE A 217 2.67 10.88 -12.74
N THR A 218 2.12 11.51 -11.70
CA THR A 218 0.69 11.71 -11.51
C THR A 218 0.32 13.18 -11.77
N PRO A 219 -0.94 13.55 -11.93
CA PRO A 219 -1.31 14.95 -12.14
C PRO A 219 -0.77 15.94 -11.10
N LEU A 220 -0.65 15.49 -9.85
CA LEU A 220 -0.22 16.33 -8.72
C LEU A 220 1.19 16.03 -8.21
N GLY A 221 1.91 15.09 -8.81
CA GLY A 221 3.25 14.73 -8.34
C GLY A 221 3.74 13.39 -8.86
N VAL A 222 4.13 12.47 -7.97
CA VAL A 222 4.78 11.21 -8.35
C VAL A 222 4.24 10.00 -7.59
N GLY A 223 4.20 8.87 -8.27
CA GLY A 223 3.80 7.57 -7.75
C GLY A 223 4.72 6.46 -8.29
N GLY A 224 4.22 5.24 -8.32
CA GLY A 224 4.99 4.07 -8.74
C GLY A 224 5.72 3.38 -7.60
N ALA A 225 6.29 2.22 -7.89
CA ALA A 225 6.76 1.29 -6.86
C ALA A 225 7.81 1.89 -5.90
N ILE A 226 8.78 2.65 -6.44
CA ILE A 226 9.85 3.24 -5.62
C ILE A 226 9.34 4.38 -4.75
N VAL A 227 8.41 5.20 -5.27
CA VAL A 227 7.80 6.29 -4.50
C VAL A 227 6.96 5.76 -3.35
N LEU A 228 6.17 4.70 -3.60
CA LEU A 228 5.37 4.07 -2.56
C LEU A 228 6.22 3.53 -1.40
N ARG A 229 7.42 3.00 -1.68
CA ARG A 229 8.33 2.53 -0.61
C ARG A 229 8.95 3.67 0.20
N LEU A 230 9.27 4.78 -0.47
CA LEU A 230 9.82 5.99 0.18
C LEU A 230 8.75 6.80 0.92
N SER A 231 7.48 6.68 0.52
CA SER A 231 6.40 7.57 0.94
C SER A 231 6.21 7.61 2.44
N ARG A 232 6.40 6.50 3.16
CA ARG A 232 6.23 6.50 4.61
C ARG A 232 7.21 7.42 5.34
N GLN A 233 8.50 7.36 4.96
CA GLN A 233 9.48 8.26 5.57
C GLN A 233 9.23 9.72 5.20
N ALA A 234 8.82 9.95 3.94
CA ALA A 234 8.44 11.28 3.48
C ALA A 234 7.25 11.83 4.26
N VAL A 235 6.20 11.02 4.44
CA VAL A 235 4.99 11.40 5.20
C VAL A 235 5.31 11.69 6.67
N ASP A 236 6.09 10.84 7.33
CA ASP A 236 6.49 11.07 8.71
C ASP A 236 7.24 12.42 8.85
N ALA A 237 8.19 12.71 7.95
CA ALA A 237 8.91 13.96 7.96
C ALA A 237 8.02 15.18 7.66
N LEU A 238 7.07 15.05 6.72
CA LEU A 238 6.11 16.12 6.40
C LEU A 238 5.15 16.43 7.55
N ILE A 239 4.71 15.40 8.29
CA ILE A 239 3.87 15.59 9.49
C ILE A 239 4.66 16.30 10.59
N ASP A 240 5.96 16.04 10.69
CA ASP A 240 6.87 16.71 11.62
C ASP A 240 7.35 18.07 11.05
N GLU A 241 6.69 18.63 10.03
CA GLU A 241 6.95 19.92 9.37
C GLU A 241 8.39 20.07 8.83
N ARG A 242 9.05 18.97 8.53
CA ARG A 242 10.40 18.93 7.99
C ARG A 242 10.41 19.12 6.48
N LYS A 243 11.49 19.69 5.95
CA LYS A 243 11.68 19.86 4.51
C LYS A 243 11.96 18.51 3.85
N VAL A 244 11.13 18.13 2.88
CA VAL A 244 11.25 16.88 2.12
C VAL A 244 11.51 17.18 0.65
N GLU A 245 12.55 16.56 0.09
CA GLU A 245 12.87 16.63 -1.33
C GLU A 245 13.05 15.21 -1.90
N LEU A 246 12.50 14.99 -3.10
CA LEU A 246 12.73 13.77 -3.86
C LEU A 246 13.61 14.12 -5.07
N ARG A 247 14.83 13.59 -5.11
CA ARG A 247 15.76 13.76 -6.22
C ARG A 247 15.75 12.50 -7.08
N LEU A 248 15.67 12.68 -8.39
CA LEU A 248 15.62 11.58 -9.34
C LEU A 248 16.95 11.48 -10.09
N ASP A 249 17.61 10.36 -9.95
CA ASP A 249 18.76 10.00 -10.78
C ASP A 249 18.25 9.16 -11.97
N LEU A 250 18.34 9.76 -13.16
CA LEU A 250 17.87 9.14 -14.40
C LEU A 250 18.87 8.13 -14.99
N LYS A 251 20.10 8.10 -14.47
CA LYS A 251 21.19 7.24 -14.97
C LYS A 251 22.01 6.62 -13.82
N PRO A 252 21.37 5.94 -12.86
CA PRO A 252 22.04 5.47 -11.65
C PRO A 252 23.14 4.42 -11.90
N ALA A 253 23.22 3.86 -13.10
CA ALA A 253 24.30 2.97 -13.50
C ALA A 253 25.60 3.71 -13.86
N LEU A 254 25.58 5.04 -13.96
CA LEU A 254 26.76 5.85 -14.30
C LEU A 254 27.17 6.70 -13.10
N THR A 255 28.46 6.73 -12.81
CA THR A 255 29.02 7.73 -11.90
C THR A 255 28.96 9.13 -12.54
N ALA A 256 29.05 10.19 -11.74
CA ALA A 256 29.09 11.57 -12.24
C ALA A 256 30.15 11.75 -13.33
N LYS A 257 31.37 11.25 -13.11
CA LYS A 257 32.49 11.30 -14.08
C LYS A 257 32.16 10.57 -15.39
N GLN A 258 31.53 9.41 -15.31
CA GLN A 258 31.09 8.65 -16.49
C GLN A 258 29.96 9.36 -17.25
N LEU A 259 29.06 10.00 -16.54
CA LEU A 259 27.99 10.78 -17.15
C LEU A 259 28.55 12.02 -17.85
N GLU A 260 29.46 12.76 -17.22
CA GLU A 260 30.15 13.90 -17.82
C GLU A 260 30.90 13.48 -19.10
N ALA A 261 31.68 12.42 -19.04
CA ALA A 261 32.40 11.87 -20.20
C ALA A 261 31.43 11.47 -21.33
N ARG A 262 30.24 10.93 -20.99
CA ARG A 262 29.20 10.60 -21.97
C ARG A 262 28.60 11.85 -22.59
N VAL A 263 28.28 12.87 -21.79
CA VAL A 263 27.76 14.16 -22.28
C VAL A 263 28.73 14.80 -23.26
N GLU A 264 30.04 14.88 -22.88
CA GLU A 264 31.07 15.43 -23.76
C GLU A 264 31.22 14.64 -25.07
N ARG A 265 31.20 13.30 -24.99
CA ARG A 265 31.25 12.46 -26.21
C ARG A 265 30.04 12.72 -27.13
N GLU A 266 28.83 12.77 -26.60
CA GLU A 266 27.61 13.03 -27.39
C GLU A 266 27.61 14.44 -27.96
N LYS A 267 28.12 15.44 -27.21
CA LYS A 267 28.29 16.82 -27.64
C LYS A 267 29.29 16.92 -28.79
N ASN A 268 30.44 16.26 -28.68
CA ASN A 268 31.49 16.27 -29.70
C ASN A 268 31.07 15.53 -30.99
N ALA A 269 30.13 14.60 -30.91
CA ALA A 269 29.54 13.91 -32.05
C ALA A 269 28.51 14.76 -32.81
N LEU A 270 28.10 15.91 -32.29
CA LEU A 270 27.15 16.84 -32.87
C LEU A 270 27.89 18.07 -33.43
N SER A 271 27.35 18.69 -34.48
CA SER A 271 27.91 19.95 -34.99
C SER A 271 27.63 21.10 -34.01
N ALA A 272 28.45 22.15 -34.04
CA ALA A 272 28.27 23.35 -33.24
C ALA A 272 26.91 24.09 -33.46
N LYS A 273 26.25 23.78 -34.57
CA LYS A 273 24.92 24.33 -34.90
C LYS A 273 23.78 23.41 -34.49
N THR A 274 24.06 22.26 -33.90
CA THR A 274 23.03 21.31 -33.53
C THR A 274 22.25 21.80 -32.30
N PRO A 275 20.92 21.87 -32.35
CA PRO A 275 20.13 22.28 -31.21
C PRO A 275 20.33 21.40 -30.00
N LEU A 276 20.39 21.96 -28.77
CA LEU A 276 20.53 21.25 -27.50
C LEU A 276 19.54 20.08 -27.34
N ARG A 277 18.32 20.23 -27.90
CA ARG A 277 17.30 19.17 -27.89
C ARG A 277 17.80 17.84 -28.46
N GLN A 278 18.69 17.85 -29.44
CA GLN A 278 19.24 16.61 -30.00
C GLN A 278 20.26 15.95 -29.07
N LEU A 279 21.03 16.74 -28.31
CA LEU A 279 21.87 16.21 -27.24
C LEU A 279 21.01 15.59 -26.12
N LEU A 280 19.99 16.32 -25.67
CA LEU A 280 19.10 15.83 -24.62
C LEU A 280 18.37 14.54 -25.04
N ALA A 281 18.01 14.39 -26.32
CA ALA A 281 17.37 13.18 -26.84
C ALA A 281 18.26 11.91 -26.73
N LYS A 282 19.58 12.06 -26.63
CA LYS A 282 20.52 10.97 -26.39
C LYS A 282 20.61 10.56 -24.90
N LEU A 283 20.18 11.45 -24.02
CA LEU A 283 20.41 11.31 -22.58
C LEU A 283 19.12 11.01 -21.80
N VAL A 284 17.98 11.57 -22.22
CA VAL A 284 16.71 11.49 -21.49
C VAL A 284 15.55 11.13 -22.44
N PRO A 285 14.42 10.63 -21.90
CA PRO A 285 13.22 10.39 -22.68
C PRO A 285 12.73 11.67 -23.37
N SER A 286 12.28 11.55 -24.62
CA SER A 286 11.89 12.70 -25.45
C SER A 286 10.81 13.58 -24.82
N VAL A 287 9.87 12.98 -24.09
CA VAL A 287 8.78 13.69 -23.38
C VAL A 287 9.31 14.64 -22.30
N MET A 288 10.51 14.41 -21.76
CA MET A 288 11.13 15.25 -20.72
C MET A 288 11.94 16.43 -21.27
N ILE A 289 12.29 16.40 -22.55
CA ILE A 289 13.26 17.35 -23.15
C ILE A 289 12.78 18.79 -22.98
N ALA A 290 11.52 19.07 -23.34
CA ALA A 290 10.97 20.42 -23.28
C ALA A 290 10.97 20.97 -21.85
N GLU A 291 10.60 20.14 -20.86
CA GLU A 291 10.57 20.57 -19.47
C GLU A 291 11.99 20.75 -18.90
N LEU A 292 12.92 19.89 -19.25
CA LEU A 292 14.33 20.03 -18.85
C LEU A 292 14.98 21.27 -19.46
N ALA A 293 14.78 21.52 -20.75
CA ALA A 293 15.28 22.73 -21.40
C ALA A 293 14.73 24.00 -20.71
N ARG A 294 13.43 24.05 -20.48
CA ARG A 294 12.77 25.17 -19.78
C ARG A 294 13.34 25.38 -18.35
N ARG A 295 13.57 24.33 -17.60
CA ARG A 295 14.09 24.41 -16.22
C ARG A 295 15.56 24.81 -16.15
N SER A 296 16.33 24.36 -17.14
CA SER A 296 17.75 24.66 -17.23
C SER A 296 18.04 26.04 -17.84
N GLN A 297 17.00 26.79 -18.23
CA GLN A 297 17.13 28.08 -18.95
C GLN A 297 18.01 27.98 -20.21
N LEU A 298 17.98 26.81 -20.82
CA LEU A 298 18.72 26.49 -22.04
C LEU A 298 17.74 26.53 -23.22
N ASP A 299 17.89 27.51 -24.07
CA ASP A 299 17.14 27.62 -25.32
C ASP A 299 17.70 26.73 -26.43
#